data_bfc00b72704de2f63f7ab141ede9a06b
#
_entry.id   bfc00b72704de2f63f7ab141ede9a06b
#
_cell.length_a   1.000
_cell.length_b   1.000
_cell.length_c   1.000
_cell.angle_alpha   90.00
_cell.angle_beta   90.00
_cell.angle_gamma   90.00
#
_symmetry.space_group_name_H-M   'P 1'
#
loop_
_entity.id
_entity.type
_entity.pdbx_description
1 polymer ?
#
loop_
_entity_poly.entity_id
_entity_poly.type
_entity_poly.pdbx_seq_one_letter_code
_entity_poly.pdbx_strand_id
1 'polypeptide(L)'
;MSKPVLWIVIPCYNEEQVLPITAPMFLEKIHSLTAQGLVSDKSRVLFVNDGSRDKTWELIQGFAAQDEHYIGISQSRNRGHQNAVLAGL
;
A
#
# COMPACT_ATOMS: atom_id res chain seq x y z
N MET A 1 -3.12 4.49 26.43
CA MET A 1 -1.98 3.90 25.74
C MET A 1 -2.25 3.82 24.28
N SER A 2 -1.30 4.27 23.50
CA SER A 2 -1.46 4.21 22.06
C SER A 2 -1.14 2.81 21.57
N LYS A 3 -1.86 2.38 20.54
CA LYS A 3 -1.64 1.11 19.91
C LYS A 3 -0.57 1.24 18.84
N PRO A 4 0.17 0.17 18.55
CA PRO A 4 1.19 0.24 17.51
C PRO A 4 0.56 0.47 16.15
N VAL A 5 1.28 1.19 15.30
CA VAL A 5 0.87 1.41 13.92
C VAL A 5 1.56 0.34 13.08
N LEU A 6 0.74 -0.42 12.35
CA LEU A 6 1.25 -1.48 11.49
C LEU A 6 1.34 -0.98 10.06
N TRP A 7 2.48 -1.18 9.44
CA TRP A 7 2.66 -0.90 8.03
C TRP A 7 2.92 -2.21 7.31
N ILE A 8 2.01 -2.58 6.41
CA ILE A 8 2.22 -3.76 5.58
C ILE A 8 2.85 -3.26 4.28
N VAL A 9 4.12 -3.58 4.07
CA VAL A 9 4.86 -3.12 2.91
C VAL A 9 4.86 -4.22 1.86
N ILE A 10 4.34 -3.91 0.68
CA ILE A 10 4.16 -4.90 -0.37
C ILE A 10 4.87 -4.41 -1.63
N PRO A 11 5.98 -5.05 -2.00
CA PRO A 11 6.62 -4.72 -3.27
C PRO A 11 5.76 -5.21 -4.43
N CYS A 12 5.58 -4.38 -5.44
CA CYS A 12 4.75 -4.70 -6.58
C CYS A 12 5.54 -4.52 -7.86
N TYR A 13 5.47 -5.53 -8.72
CA TYR A 13 6.07 -5.46 -10.02
C TYR A 13 5.22 -6.29 -10.97
N ASN A 14 4.54 -5.62 -11.91
CA ASN A 14 3.67 -6.27 -12.87
C ASN A 14 2.64 -7.18 -12.20
N GLU A 15 1.92 -6.61 -11.24
CA GLU A 15 0.96 -7.34 -10.40
C GLU A 15 -0.48 -7.00 -10.75
N GLU A 16 -0.76 -6.49 -11.95
CA GLU A 16 -2.10 -6.00 -12.25
C GLU A 16 -3.18 -7.08 -12.12
N GLN A 17 -2.84 -8.34 -12.34
CA GLN A 17 -3.82 -9.41 -12.21
C GLN A 17 -4.02 -9.86 -10.77
N VAL A 18 -3.04 -9.62 -9.93
CA VAL A 18 -3.03 -10.10 -8.55
C VAL A 18 -3.57 -9.06 -7.58
N LEU A 19 -3.22 -7.79 -7.80
CA LEU A 19 -3.59 -6.73 -6.88
C LEU A 19 -5.10 -6.64 -6.58
N PRO A 20 -5.98 -6.78 -7.56
CA PRO A 20 -7.41 -6.72 -7.25
C PRO A 20 -7.87 -7.80 -6.28
N ILE A 21 -7.09 -8.88 -6.19
CA ILE A 21 -7.38 -9.99 -5.28
C ILE A 21 -6.73 -9.75 -3.93
N THR A 22 -5.46 -9.34 -3.92
CA THR A 22 -4.69 -9.26 -2.69
C THR A 22 -4.92 -7.97 -1.91
N ALA A 23 -5.16 -6.85 -2.60
CA ALA A 23 -5.34 -5.58 -1.90
C ALA A 23 -6.49 -5.61 -0.89
N PRO A 24 -7.69 -6.13 -1.24
CA PRO A 24 -8.76 -6.21 -0.25
C PRO A 24 -8.40 -7.13 0.92
N MET A 25 -7.61 -8.18 0.66
CA MET A 25 -7.22 -9.10 1.72
C MET A 25 -6.36 -8.40 2.77
N PHE A 26 -5.44 -7.56 2.33
CA PHE A 26 -4.59 -6.83 3.26
C PHE A 26 -5.38 -5.80 4.04
N LEU A 27 -6.31 -5.13 3.39
CA LEU A 27 -7.16 -4.16 4.07
C LEU A 27 -8.02 -4.84 5.12
N GLU A 28 -8.60 -5.98 4.78
CA GLU A 28 -9.40 -6.74 5.72
C GLU A 28 -8.56 -7.17 6.92
N LYS A 29 -7.31 -7.53 6.68
CA LYS A 29 -6.41 -7.90 7.77
C LYS A 29 -6.21 -6.74 8.73
N ILE A 30 -5.99 -5.55 8.19
CA ILE A 30 -5.83 -4.36 9.03
C ILE A 30 -7.10 -4.08 9.82
N HIS A 31 -8.25 -4.17 9.16
CA HIS A 31 -9.53 -3.93 9.85
C HIS A 31 -9.74 -4.93 10.96
N SER A 32 -9.40 -6.19 10.71
CA SER A 32 -9.55 -7.25 11.72
C SER A 32 -8.66 -6.98 12.93
N LEU A 33 -7.40 -6.64 12.69
CA LEU A 33 -6.48 -6.35 13.78
C LEU A 33 -6.88 -5.10 14.55
N THR A 34 -7.37 -4.09 13.84
CA THR A 34 -7.85 -2.87 14.48
C THR A 34 -9.06 -3.16 15.35
N ALA A 35 -9.98 -3.97 14.85
CA ALA A 35 -11.18 -4.32 15.61
C ALA A 35 -10.85 -5.09 16.87
N GLN A 36 -9.78 -5.89 16.83
CA GLN A 36 -9.32 -6.63 17.99
C GLN A 36 -8.53 -5.77 18.97
N GLY A 37 -8.25 -4.52 18.61
CA GLY A 37 -7.50 -3.63 19.47
C GLY A 37 -6.00 -3.90 19.47
N LEU A 38 -5.50 -4.65 18.48
CA LEU A 38 -4.09 -5.03 18.43
C LEU A 38 -3.22 -3.97 17.74
N VAL A 39 -3.79 -3.21 16.81
CA VAL A 39 -3.06 -2.16 16.13
C VAL A 39 -3.93 -0.91 16.03
N SER A 40 -3.27 0.21 15.77
CA SER A 40 -3.95 1.48 15.59
C SER A 40 -4.71 1.53 14.27
N ASP A 41 -5.78 2.30 14.22
CA ASP A 41 -6.50 2.54 12.98
C ASP A 41 -5.69 3.39 12.01
N LYS A 42 -4.54 3.89 12.44
CA LYS A 42 -3.59 4.57 11.56
C LYS A 42 -2.70 3.62 10.80
N SER A 43 -2.90 2.32 10.97
CA SER A 43 -2.16 1.31 10.21
C SER A 43 -2.48 1.41 8.73
N ARG A 44 -1.51 1.07 7.89
CA ARG A 44 -1.62 1.29 6.45
C ARG A 44 -1.05 0.12 5.67
N VAL A 45 -1.53 -0.01 4.44
CA VAL A 45 -0.97 -0.93 3.46
C VAL A 45 -0.18 -0.08 2.48
N LEU A 46 1.12 -0.32 2.39
CA LEU A 46 2.01 0.43 1.53
C LEU A 46 2.41 -0.42 0.33
N PHE A 47 1.97 0.00 -0.85
CA PHE A 47 2.38 -0.64 -2.08
C PHE A 47 3.57 0.09 -2.66
N VAL A 48 4.64 -0.63 -2.93
CA VAL A 48 5.84 -0.07 -3.53
C VAL A 48 5.91 -0.56 -4.97
N ASN A 49 5.64 0.33 -5.91
CA ASN A 49 5.71 -0.02 -7.32
C ASN A 49 7.14 0.12 -7.81
N ASP A 50 7.70 -0.98 -8.27
CA ASP A 50 9.09 -1.03 -8.70
C ASP A 50 9.18 -1.10 -10.22
N GLY A 51 8.75 -0.03 -10.89
CA GLY A 51 8.89 0.06 -12.32
C GLY A 51 7.98 -0.85 -13.13
N SER A 52 6.77 -1.09 -12.65
CA SER A 52 5.82 -1.93 -13.38
C SER A 52 5.51 -1.34 -14.74
N ARG A 53 5.34 -2.21 -15.72
CA ARG A 53 5.02 -1.81 -17.09
C ARG A 53 3.55 -2.01 -17.41
N ASP A 54 2.83 -2.72 -16.57
CA ASP A 54 1.40 -2.95 -16.73
C ASP A 54 0.63 -1.89 -15.96
N LYS A 55 -0.61 -2.18 -15.65
CA LYS A 55 -1.48 -1.23 -14.96
C LYS A 55 -1.36 -1.29 -13.45
N THR A 56 -0.33 -1.92 -12.93
CA THR A 56 -0.12 -2.05 -11.49
C THR A 56 -0.16 -0.71 -10.78
N TRP A 57 0.57 0.27 -11.30
CA TRP A 57 0.62 1.58 -10.66
C TRP A 57 -0.74 2.27 -10.68
N GLU A 58 -1.47 2.14 -11.79
CA GLU A 58 -2.79 2.72 -11.88
C GLU A 58 -3.76 2.12 -10.86
N LEU A 59 -3.65 0.80 -10.66
CA LEU A 59 -4.47 0.12 -9.65
C LEU A 59 -4.13 0.59 -8.25
N ILE A 60 -2.84 0.74 -7.96
CA ILE A 60 -2.40 1.21 -6.65
C ILE A 60 -2.97 2.61 -6.39
N GLN A 61 -2.89 3.49 -7.38
CA GLN A 61 -3.44 4.83 -7.24
C GLN A 61 -4.95 4.80 -7.01
N GLY A 62 -5.63 3.89 -7.69
CA GLY A 62 -7.06 3.73 -7.51
C GLY A 62 -7.44 3.27 -6.11
N PHE A 63 -6.70 2.31 -5.58
CA PHE A 63 -6.94 1.85 -4.22
C PHE A 63 -6.70 2.96 -3.21
N ALA A 64 -5.60 3.70 -3.37
CA ALA A 64 -5.28 4.80 -2.47
C ALA A 64 -6.34 5.89 -2.50
N ALA A 65 -6.97 6.09 -3.64
CA ALA A 65 -8.05 7.07 -3.76
C ALA A 65 -9.34 6.59 -3.10
N GLN A 66 -9.54 5.28 -3.03
CA GLN A 66 -10.76 4.70 -2.47
C GLN A 66 -10.73 4.59 -0.96
N ASP A 67 -9.54 4.36 -0.40
CA ASP A 67 -9.43 4.09 1.03
C ASP A 67 -8.12 4.67 1.56
N GLU A 68 -8.22 5.43 2.62
CA GLU A 68 -7.04 6.07 3.20
C GLU A 68 -6.02 5.09 3.78
N HIS A 69 -6.41 3.83 3.98
CA HIS A 69 -5.49 2.81 4.49
C HIS A 69 -4.49 2.37 3.43
N TYR A 70 -4.76 2.63 2.16
CA TYR A 70 -3.85 2.29 1.08
C TYR A 70 -2.95 3.48 0.76
N ILE A 71 -1.66 3.22 0.70
CA ILE A 71 -0.67 4.22 0.28
C ILE A 71 0.18 3.59 -0.80
N GLY A 72 0.49 4.35 -1.83
CA GLY A 72 1.33 3.87 -2.89
C GLY A 72 2.53 4.77 -3.10
N ILE A 73 3.68 4.18 -3.35
CA ILE A 73 4.85 4.91 -3.81
C ILE A 73 5.35 4.23 -5.06
N SER A 74 5.91 5.03 -5.95
CA SER A 74 6.47 4.52 -7.19
C SER A 74 7.95 4.86 -7.23
N GLN A 75 8.77 3.86 -7.47
CA GLN A 75 10.20 4.05 -7.62
C GLN A 75 10.57 3.95 -9.07
N SER A 76 11.35 4.89 -9.52
CA SER A 76 11.90 4.84 -10.86
C SER A 76 13.33 4.34 -10.79
N ARG A 77 13.58 3.23 -11.42
CA ARG A 77 14.92 2.64 -11.40
C ARG A 77 15.87 3.31 -12.35
N ASN A 78 15.32 4.06 -13.29
CA ASN A 78 16.14 4.64 -14.36
C ASN A 78 16.86 5.90 -13.95
N ARG A 79 16.41 6.53 -12.89
CA ARG A 79 16.89 7.86 -12.55
C ARG A 79 17.96 7.88 -11.50
N GLY A 80 18.03 6.90 -10.70
CA GLY A 80 18.98 6.90 -9.63
C GLY A 80 18.72 7.92 -8.54
N HIS A 81 17.65 8.69 -8.63
CA HIS A 81 17.31 9.60 -7.55
C HIS A 81 15.90 9.32 -7.08
N GLN A 82 15.60 9.83 -5.93
CA GLN A 82 14.37 9.51 -5.26
C GLN A 82 13.17 10.19 -5.85
N ASN A 83 12.25 9.40 -6.32
CA ASN A 83 10.95 9.87 -6.72
C ASN A 83 9.86 9.34 -5.81
N ALA A 84 10.26 8.69 -4.76
CA ALA A 84 9.28 8.15 -3.85
C ALA A 84 8.60 9.29 -3.12
N VAL A 85 7.31 9.33 -3.22
CA VAL A 85 6.52 10.28 -2.46
C VAL A 85 5.80 9.49 -1.40
N LEU A 86 6.13 9.75 -0.17
CA LEU A 86 5.53 9.03 0.95
C LEU A 86 4.34 9.83 1.46
N ALA A 87 3.28 9.78 0.69
CA ALA A 87 2.07 10.47 1.08
C ALA A 87 1.58 9.91 2.41
N GLY A 88 1.22 10.79 3.29
CA GLY A 88 0.69 10.38 4.57
C GLY A 88 1.72 10.18 5.66
N LEU A 89 2.95 10.47 5.37
CA LEU A 89 3.97 10.41 6.42
C LEU A 89 4.06 11.70 7.19
#